data_4a807d9afd5274aac47d19a9baa4964b
#
_entry.id   4a807d9afd5274aac47d19a9baa4964b
#
_cell.length_a   1.000
_cell.length_b   1.000
_cell.length_c   1.000
_cell.angle_alpha   90.00
_cell.angle_beta   90.00
_cell.angle_gamma   90.00
#
_symmetry.space_group_name_H-M   'P 1'
#
loop_
_entity.id
_entity.type
_entity.pdbx_description
1 polymer ?
#
loop_
_entity_poly.entity_id
_entity_poly.type
_entity_poly.pdbx_seq_one_letter_code
_entity_poly.pdbx_strand_id
1 'polypeptide(L)'
;GTIYNARQVVDKIGHLCDYIFFDSAWVGYEQFIPMMKDCSPLLLELGPNDPGVLVTQSVHKQQAGFSQTSQIHKKDKHVKGQDRYVNHKRLNNAFMMHASTSPFYPLFAALDVNAKMHEGEAGKKLWIDCVETVIDARKSVLKHCKYLRPLVPPVVHGKKWEDGDTKEMAQDVDYFAFEPNAKWHSFKGYGKGQYFIDPCKFQLITPGINVETGEYEDFGIHANILANYLRENGIIPEKCDLNTILFLMTPAESKTKMDDLVAQLIRFEELIEADAPMQDVLPSIYYANIDKYKGYHIRQLCQEMHDFYKDRQVSTLQERLFLHDYLPE
;
A
#
# COMPACT_ATOMS: atom_id res chain seq x y z
N GLY A 1 1.78 -1.99 -0.52
CA GLY A 1 0.60 -2.55 0.03
C GLY A 1 0.77 -3.48 1.23
N THR A 2 2.01 -3.63 1.78
CA THR A 2 2.27 -4.52 2.92
C THR A 2 2.44 -3.71 4.20
N ILE A 3 1.91 -4.21 5.31
CA ILE A 3 2.07 -3.68 6.66
C ILE A 3 2.64 -4.77 7.57
N TYR A 4 3.47 -4.40 8.56
CA TYR A 4 4.10 -5.33 9.48
C TYR A 4 3.44 -5.31 10.87
N ASN A 5 3.62 -6.39 11.62
CA ASN A 5 3.20 -6.50 13.01
C ASN A 5 4.22 -5.79 13.93
N ALA A 6 3.84 -4.63 14.45
CA ALA A 6 4.72 -3.82 15.30
C ALA A 6 5.06 -4.51 16.63
N ARG A 7 4.13 -5.33 17.20
CA ARG A 7 4.38 -6.10 18.42
C ARG A 7 5.51 -7.11 18.21
N GLN A 8 5.46 -7.85 17.08
CA GLN A 8 6.52 -8.83 16.77
C GLN A 8 7.88 -8.17 16.51
N VAL A 9 7.92 -6.95 15.98
CA VAL A 9 9.18 -6.19 15.86
C VAL A 9 9.77 -5.93 17.24
N VAL A 10 8.98 -5.42 18.18
CA VAL A 10 9.43 -5.18 19.55
C VAL A 10 9.87 -6.49 20.25
N ASP A 11 9.12 -7.57 20.09
CA ASP A 11 9.44 -8.88 20.70
C ASP A 11 10.78 -9.44 20.17
N LYS A 12 11.08 -9.24 18.88
CA LYS A 12 12.29 -9.79 18.26
C LYS A 12 13.55 -8.98 18.53
N ILE A 13 13.47 -7.66 18.43
CA ILE A 13 14.66 -6.80 18.49
C ILE A 13 14.64 -5.77 19.62
N GLY A 14 13.53 -5.64 20.36
CA GLY A 14 13.40 -4.63 21.40
C GLY A 14 14.47 -4.70 22.48
N HIS A 15 14.92 -5.91 22.83
CA HIS A 15 15.98 -6.13 23.81
C HIS A 15 17.38 -5.64 23.37
N LEU A 16 17.54 -5.33 22.07
CA LEU A 16 18.79 -4.82 21.50
C LEU A 16 18.80 -3.29 21.39
N CYS A 17 17.69 -2.63 21.72
CA CYS A 17 17.49 -1.21 21.44
C CYS A 17 17.09 -0.43 22.69
N ASP A 18 17.61 0.77 22.88
CA ASP A 18 17.06 1.73 23.83
C ASP A 18 15.73 2.32 23.34
N TYR A 19 15.67 2.59 22.04
CA TYR A 19 14.48 3.06 21.33
C TYR A 19 14.36 2.39 19.98
N ILE A 20 13.09 2.13 19.56
CA ILE A 20 12.75 1.78 18.19
C ILE A 20 12.00 2.95 17.56
N PHE A 21 12.45 3.34 16.37
CA PHE A 21 11.81 4.37 15.56
C PHE A 21 11.02 3.71 14.43
N PHE A 22 9.71 3.91 14.43
CA PHE A 22 8.82 3.42 13.40
C PHE A 22 8.49 4.54 12.42
N ASP A 23 8.83 4.35 11.15
CA ASP A 23 8.37 5.21 10.08
C ASP A 23 6.97 4.74 9.62
N SER A 24 5.95 5.43 10.10
CA SER A 24 4.55 5.22 9.76
C SER A 24 4.02 6.31 8.81
N ALA A 25 4.89 6.83 7.93
CA ALA A 25 4.54 7.94 7.04
C ALA A 25 3.39 7.60 6.06
N TRP A 26 3.23 6.34 5.67
CA TRP A 26 2.16 5.87 4.78
C TRP A 26 1.08 5.04 5.46
N VAL A 27 1.06 5.05 6.75
CA VAL A 27 0.09 4.38 7.61
C VAL A 27 -0.25 5.32 8.77
N GLY A 28 -0.62 4.82 9.93
CA GLY A 28 -1.00 5.64 11.08
C GLY A 28 -2.50 5.59 11.33
N TYR A 29 -3.27 5.12 10.37
CA TYR A 29 -4.70 4.84 10.47
C TYR A 29 -4.99 3.42 10.98
N GLU A 30 -4.03 2.54 11.01
CA GLU A 30 -4.17 1.16 11.52
C GLU A 30 -4.66 1.12 12.96
N GLN A 31 -4.35 2.14 13.75
CA GLN A 31 -4.86 2.29 15.11
C GLN A 31 -6.40 2.46 15.17
N PHE A 32 -7.03 2.86 14.08
CA PHE A 32 -8.50 3.02 13.97
C PHE A 32 -9.18 1.81 13.33
N ILE A 33 -8.42 0.83 12.87
CA ILE A 33 -8.91 -0.43 12.27
C ILE A 33 -8.67 -1.55 13.28
N PRO A 34 -9.71 -2.02 14.01
CA PRO A 34 -9.53 -2.95 15.14
C PRO A 34 -8.73 -4.22 14.83
N MET A 35 -8.94 -4.80 13.63
CA MET A 35 -8.19 -6.00 13.21
C MET A 35 -6.69 -5.74 12.98
N MET A 36 -6.28 -4.48 12.77
CA MET A 36 -4.89 -4.07 12.53
C MET A 36 -4.19 -3.52 13.79
N LYS A 37 -4.76 -3.67 14.99
CA LYS A 37 -4.24 -3.10 16.22
C LYS A 37 -2.77 -3.44 16.49
N ASP A 38 -2.34 -4.67 16.18
CA ASP A 38 -0.98 -5.13 16.40
C ASP A 38 0.03 -4.57 15.37
N CYS A 39 -0.47 -3.94 14.31
CA CYS A 39 0.34 -3.22 13.34
C CYS A 39 0.63 -1.78 13.77
N SER A 40 -0.10 -1.25 14.78
CA SER A 40 0.09 0.12 15.25
C SER A 40 1.11 0.21 16.38
N PRO A 41 2.27 0.87 16.15
CA PRO A 41 3.23 1.10 17.24
C PRO A 41 2.63 1.94 18.39
N LEU A 42 1.62 2.77 18.11
CA LEU A 42 0.99 3.63 19.12
C LEU A 42 0.09 2.85 20.09
N LEU A 43 -0.44 1.70 19.66
CA LEU A 43 -1.30 0.86 20.50
C LEU A 43 -0.52 -0.19 21.31
N LEU A 44 0.79 -0.34 21.09
CA LEU A 44 1.60 -1.33 21.82
C LEU A 44 1.51 -1.12 23.34
N GLU A 45 1.27 -2.18 24.06
CA GLU A 45 1.44 -2.21 25.52
C GLU A 45 2.90 -2.55 25.82
N LEU A 46 3.61 -1.62 26.47
CA LEU A 46 5.06 -1.70 26.71
C LEU A 46 5.37 -1.73 28.19
N GLY A 47 6.23 -2.66 28.60
CA GLY A 47 6.74 -2.83 29.94
C GLY A 47 8.12 -2.19 30.16
N PRO A 48 8.65 -2.17 31.38
CA PRO A 48 9.90 -1.48 31.71
C PRO A 48 11.13 -2.06 30.99
N ASN A 49 11.07 -3.26 30.47
CA ASN A 49 12.15 -3.89 29.70
C ASN A 49 12.04 -3.65 28.19
N ASP A 50 10.89 -3.19 27.71
CA ASP A 50 10.69 -2.86 26.30
C ASP A 50 11.40 -1.54 25.95
N PRO A 51 11.78 -1.33 24.68
CA PRO A 51 12.38 -0.07 24.23
C PRO A 51 11.40 1.09 24.28
N GLY A 52 11.88 2.31 24.37
CA GLY A 52 11.09 3.49 24.04
C GLY A 52 10.68 3.44 22.57
N VAL A 53 9.53 4.02 22.23
CA VAL A 53 9.02 4.03 20.84
C VAL A 53 8.85 5.46 20.35
N LEU A 54 9.38 5.74 19.17
CA LEU A 54 9.13 6.93 18.38
C LEU A 54 8.40 6.54 17.10
N VAL A 55 7.42 7.34 16.69
CA VAL A 55 6.63 7.09 15.47
C VAL A 55 6.49 8.38 14.70
N THR A 56 6.87 8.37 13.41
CA THR A 56 6.55 9.47 12.49
C THR A 56 5.35 9.12 11.65
N GLN A 57 4.48 10.11 11.44
CA GLN A 57 3.31 9.99 10.59
C GLN A 57 3.19 11.20 9.66
N SER A 58 3.01 10.95 8.37
CA SER A 58 2.63 11.99 7.40
C SER A 58 1.12 12.07 7.31
N VAL A 59 0.52 12.94 8.12
CA VAL A 59 -0.94 13.08 8.22
C VAL A 59 -1.57 13.48 6.87
N HIS A 60 -0.81 14.20 6.05
CA HIS A 60 -1.25 14.64 4.72
C HIS A 60 -1.40 13.54 3.67
N LYS A 61 -0.92 12.30 3.92
CA LYS A 61 -0.96 11.24 2.91
C LYS A 61 -2.31 10.53 2.84
N GLN A 62 -2.77 9.97 3.94
CA GLN A 62 -4.03 9.23 3.98
C GLN A 62 -4.99 9.68 5.08
N GLN A 63 -4.56 10.57 5.97
CA GLN A 63 -5.40 11.19 6.98
C GLN A 63 -5.80 12.62 6.56
N ALA A 64 -6.53 13.33 7.43
CA ALA A 64 -7.05 14.66 7.13
C ALA A 64 -6.01 15.76 7.41
N GLY A 65 -5.03 15.92 6.55
CA GLY A 65 -4.00 16.96 6.67
C GLY A 65 -3.68 17.62 5.35
N PHE A 66 -3.36 18.93 5.38
CA PHE A 66 -2.80 19.61 4.20
C PHE A 66 -1.40 19.09 3.89
N SER A 67 -0.95 19.25 2.65
CA SER A 67 0.40 18.86 2.23
C SER A 67 1.47 19.38 3.20
N GLN A 68 2.48 18.56 3.48
CA GLN A 68 3.56 18.76 4.43
C GLN A 68 3.15 18.62 5.92
N THR A 69 1.90 18.30 6.24
CA THR A 69 1.48 18.05 7.62
C THR A 69 2.00 16.70 8.09
N SER A 70 2.83 16.71 9.13
CA SER A 70 3.38 15.51 9.76
C SER A 70 3.48 15.67 11.27
N GLN A 71 3.65 14.55 11.96
CA GLN A 71 3.77 14.54 13.43
C GLN A 71 4.71 13.44 13.89
N ILE A 72 5.31 13.64 15.05
CA ILE A 72 6.15 12.66 15.76
C ILE A 72 5.49 12.35 17.09
N HIS A 73 5.26 11.06 17.34
CA HIS A 73 4.80 10.57 18.61
C HIS A 73 5.94 9.94 19.39
N LYS A 74 5.94 10.16 20.71
CA LYS A 74 6.89 9.57 21.64
C LYS A 74 6.14 8.76 22.69
N LYS A 75 6.41 7.47 22.75
CA LYS A 75 5.80 6.52 23.68
C LYS A 75 6.90 5.85 24.51
N ASP A 76 7.19 6.40 25.68
CA ASP A 76 8.31 5.96 26.52
C ASP A 76 8.07 6.16 28.01
N LYS A 77 6.83 6.32 28.45
CA LYS A 77 6.49 6.49 29.86
C LYS A 77 6.99 5.32 30.73
N HIS A 78 7.04 4.10 30.16
CA HIS A 78 7.44 2.87 30.82
C HIS A 78 8.94 2.79 31.13
N VAL A 79 9.79 3.58 30.44
CA VAL A 79 11.24 3.67 30.68
C VAL A 79 11.64 4.92 31.46
N LYS A 80 10.66 5.71 31.94
CA LYS A 80 10.94 6.93 32.71
C LYS A 80 11.70 6.58 34.00
N GLY A 81 12.82 7.28 34.23
CA GLY A 81 13.71 7.05 35.37
C GLY A 81 14.85 6.08 35.08
N GLN A 82 14.91 5.48 33.91
CA GLN A 82 16.05 4.67 33.45
C GLN A 82 17.07 5.57 32.73
N ASP A 83 18.32 5.15 32.67
CA ASP A 83 19.42 5.92 32.03
C ASP A 83 19.17 6.17 30.53
N ARG A 84 18.51 5.24 29.87
CA ARG A 84 18.11 5.34 28.44
C ARG A 84 16.96 6.31 28.20
N TYR A 85 16.28 6.81 29.21
CA TYR A 85 15.14 7.70 29.03
C TYR A 85 15.53 9.04 28.39
N VAL A 86 14.93 9.35 27.25
CA VAL A 86 15.07 10.62 26.56
C VAL A 86 13.95 11.57 27.00
N ASN A 87 14.26 12.57 27.81
CA ASN A 87 13.27 13.55 28.23
C ASN A 87 12.78 14.43 27.06
N HIS A 88 11.62 15.06 27.26
CA HIS A 88 10.99 15.87 26.21
C HIS A 88 11.89 17.02 25.73
N LYS A 89 12.60 17.70 26.64
CA LYS A 89 13.50 18.82 26.28
C LYS A 89 14.61 18.38 25.31
N ARG A 90 15.22 17.22 25.58
CA ARG A 90 16.29 16.67 24.71
C ARG A 90 15.76 16.32 23.33
N LEU A 91 14.59 15.65 23.26
CA LEU A 91 13.95 15.32 21.99
C LEU A 91 13.57 16.59 21.21
N ASN A 92 12.95 17.56 21.89
CA ASN A 92 12.55 18.83 21.29
C ASN A 92 13.74 19.62 20.76
N ASN A 93 14.86 19.65 21.48
CA ASN A 93 16.08 20.30 20.99
C ASN A 93 16.60 19.64 19.71
N ALA A 94 16.62 18.30 19.65
CA ALA A 94 17.01 17.57 18.45
C ALA A 94 16.05 17.86 17.28
N PHE A 95 14.75 17.88 17.53
CA PHE A 95 13.74 18.25 16.55
C PHE A 95 13.94 19.68 16.01
N MET A 96 14.17 20.65 16.89
CA MET A 96 14.37 22.05 16.52
C MET A 96 15.60 22.30 15.65
N MET A 97 16.59 21.42 15.68
CA MET A 97 17.78 21.48 14.80
C MET A 97 17.44 21.21 13.33
N HIS A 98 16.31 20.55 13.06
CA HIS A 98 15.89 20.12 11.74
C HIS A 98 14.55 20.73 11.29
N ALA A 99 13.85 21.43 12.19
CA ALA A 99 12.57 22.07 11.91
C ALA A 99 12.73 23.48 11.34
N SER A 100 11.76 23.94 10.57
CA SER A 100 11.63 25.34 10.17
C SER A 100 11.44 26.23 11.40
N THR A 101 11.97 27.46 11.36
CA THR A 101 11.90 28.42 12.47
C THR A 101 10.53 29.09 12.59
N SER A 102 9.77 29.17 11.49
CA SER A 102 8.48 29.86 11.45
C SER A 102 7.32 28.88 11.36
N PRO A 103 6.42 28.84 12.36
CA PRO A 103 5.26 27.96 12.31
C PRO A 103 4.27 28.42 11.26
N PHE A 104 3.69 27.47 10.51
CA PHE A 104 2.61 27.72 9.60
C PHE A 104 1.30 27.20 10.23
N TYR A 105 0.56 28.10 10.85
CA TYR A 105 -0.63 27.78 11.66
C TYR A 105 -1.70 26.94 10.94
N PRO A 106 -1.97 27.07 9.63
CA PRO A 106 -2.91 26.19 8.95
C PRO A 106 -2.54 24.69 9.06
N LEU A 107 -1.25 24.33 9.14
CA LEU A 107 -0.84 22.95 9.35
C LEU A 107 -1.14 22.46 10.77
N PHE A 108 -0.96 23.32 11.78
CA PHE A 108 -1.38 22.99 13.16
C PHE A 108 -2.89 22.83 13.26
N ALA A 109 -3.66 23.70 12.63
CA ALA A 109 -5.12 23.57 12.58
C ALA A 109 -5.54 22.26 11.89
N ALA A 110 -4.85 21.85 10.81
CA ALA A 110 -5.10 20.58 10.14
C ALA A 110 -4.84 19.38 11.06
N LEU A 111 -3.78 19.42 11.89
CA LEU A 111 -3.52 18.37 12.88
C LEU A 111 -4.60 18.26 13.94
N ASP A 112 -5.09 19.41 14.44
CA ASP A 112 -6.16 19.45 15.44
C ASP A 112 -7.48 18.92 14.87
N VAL A 113 -7.85 19.35 13.66
CA VAL A 113 -9.02 18.83 12.93
C VAL A 113 -8.88 17.33 12.69
N ASN A 114 -7.71 16.87 12.24
CA ASN A 114 -7.45 15.44 12.04
C ASN A 114 -7.65 14.67 13.35
N ALA A 115 -7.10 15.14 14.46
CA ALA A 115 -7.26 14.50 15.75
C ALA A 115 -8.75 14.42 16.14
N LYS A 116 -9.51 15.51 15.93
CA LYS A 116 -10.94 15.56 16.23
C LYS A 116 -11.78 14.64 15.36
N MET A 117 -11.47 14.53 14.08
CA MET A 117 -12.15 13.59 13.16
C MET A 117 -11.95 12.12 13.55
N HIS A 118 -10.81 11.80 14.16
CA HIS A 118 -10.45 10.44 14.56
C HIS A 118 -10.75 10.11 16.02
N GLU A 119 -11.43 11.01 16.74
CA GLU A 119 -11.74 10.81 18.15
C GLU A 119 -12.83 9.75 18.37
N GLY A 120 -12.56 8.77 19.24
CA GLY A 120 -13.52 7.78 19.69
C GLY A 120 -14.04 6.84 18.59
N GLU A 121 -15.31 6.46 18.70
CA GLU A 121 -15.93 5.51 17.75
C GLU A 121 -16.15 6.11 16.35
N ALA A 122 -16.24 7.44 16.24
CA ALA A 122 -16.38 8.10 14.95
C ALA A 122 -15.15 7.88 14.06
N GLY A 123 -13.94 7.97 14.62
CA GLY A 123 -12.70 7.70 13.90
C GLY A 123 -12.60 6.25 13.45
N LYS A 124 -12.97 5.30 14.30
CA LYS A 124 -13.00 3.87 13.93
C LYS A 124 -14.00 3.62 12.80
N LYS A 125 -15.20 4.19 12.91
CA LYS A 125 -16.23 4.03 11.87
C LYS A 125 -15.77 4.53 10.51
N LEU A 126 -15.10 5.69 10.44
CA LEU A 126 -14.56 6.22 9.19
C LEU A 126 -13.66 5.20 8.46
N TRP A 127 -12.77 4.54 9.20
CA TRP A 127 -11.83 3.58 8.62
C TRP A 127 -12.45 2.21 8.36
N ILE A 128 -13.40 1.76 9.18
CA ILE A 128 -14.13 0.51 8.92
C ILE A 128 -14.97 0.67 7.65
N ASP A 129 -15.70 1.77 7.48
CA ASP A 129 -16.50 2.04 6.27
C ASP A 129 -15.59 2.11 5.02
N CYS A 130 -14.38 2.69 5.15
CA CYS A 130 -13.39 2.69 4.08
C CYS A 130 -12.94 1.27 3.73
N VAL A 131 -12.58 0.45 4.71
CA VAL A 131 -12.15 -0.94 4.51
C VAL A 131 -13.25 -1.76 3.84
N GLU A 132 -14.50 -1.66 4.29
CA GLU A 132 -15.65 -2.34 3.69
C GLU A 132 -15.81 -1.96 2.20
N THR A 133 -15.72 -0.66 1.89
CA THR A 133 -15.81 -0.16 0.51
C THR A 133 -14.70 -0.73 -0.37
N VAL A 134 -13.48 -0.82 0.14
CA VAL A 134 -12.33 -1.35 -0.60
C VAL A 134 -12.41 -2.88 -0.75
N ILE A 135 -12.95 -3.59 0.24
CA ILE A 135 -13.25 -5.03 0.13
C ILE A 135 -14.24 -5.28 -1.01
N ASP A 136 -15.35 -4.53 -1.06
CA ASP A 136 -16.37 -4.68 -2.10
C ASP A 136 -15.80 -4.41 -3.50
N ALA A 137 -14.92 -3.40 -3.65
CA ALA A 137 -14.23 -3.13 -4.89
C ALA A 137 -13.31 -4.29 -5.32
N ARG A 138 -12.51 -4.85 -4.38
CA ARG A 138 -11.68 -6.03 -4.64
C ARG A 138 -12.51 -7.24 -5.07
N LYS A 139 -13.62 -7.51 -4.40
CA LYS A 139 -14.56 -8.57 -4.78
C LYS A 139 -15.10 -8.38 -6.19
N SER A 140 -15.47 -7.14 -6.51
CA SER A 140 -16.00 -6.82 -7.84
C SER A 140 -14.98 -7.08 -8.94
N VAL A 141 -13.72 -6.67 -8.72
CA VAL A 141 -12.62 -6.97 -9.67
C VAL A 141 -12.41 -8.48 -9.79
N LEU A 142 -12.35 -9.23 -8.68
CA LEU A 142 -12.18 -10.69 -8.71
C LEU A 142 -13.29 -11.42 -9.47
N LYS A 143 -14.53 -10.90 -9.43
CA LYS A 143 -15.70 -11.49 -10.09
C LYS A 143 -15.81 -11.17 -11.58
N HIS A 144 -15.34 -9.99 -11.98
CA HIS A 144 -15.60 -9.48 -13.33
C HIS A 144 -14.35 -9.35 -14.20
N CYS A 145 -13.16 -9.33 -13.59
CA CYS A 145 -11.89 -9.22 -14.32
C CYS A 145 -11.21 -10.59 -14.44
N LYS A 146 -10.62 -10.83 -15.60
CA LYS A 146 -9.88 -12.04 -15.93
C LYS A 146 -8.36 -11.84 -15.77
N TYR A 147 -7.88 -10.69 -16.21
CA TYR A 147 -6.46 -10.35 -16.25
C TYR A 147 -6.01 -9.60 -15.00
N LEU A 148 -6.81 -8.64 -14.54
CA LEU A 148 -6.47 -7.82 -13.39
C LEU A 148 -6.92 -8.49 -12.10
N ARG A 149 -6.02 -8.63 -11.14
CA ARG A 149 -6.33 -9.31 -9.87
C ARG A 149 -5.84 -8.50 -8.68
N PRO A 150 -6.69 -8.25 -7.67
CA PRO A 150 -6.23 -7.77 -6.39
C PRO A 150 -5.22 -8.73 -5.75
N LEU A 151 -4.21 -8.19 -5.09
CA LEU A 151 -3.29 -8.99 -4.27
C LEU A 151 -4.00 -9.35 -2.96
N VAL A 152 -4.58 -10.54 -2.90
CA VAL A 152 -5.27 -11.09 -1.72
C VAL A 152 -5.09 -12.61 -1.67
N PRO A 153 -5.23 -13.25 -0.49
CA PRO A 153 -5.27 -14.71 -0.39
C PRO A 153 -6.42 -15.27 -1.24
N PRO A 154 -6.21 -16.32 -2.03
CA PRO A 154 -7.29 -16.86 -2.87
C PRO A 154 -8.38 -17.56 -2.08
N VAL A 155 -8.04 -18.14 -0.91
CA VAL A 155 -8.95 -18.88 -0.03
C VAL A 155 -8.67 -18.51 1.42
N VAL A 156 -9.70 -18.17 2.18
CA VAL A 156 -9.67 -17.92 3.62
C VAL A 156 -10.81 -18.68 4.28
N HIS A 157 -10.55 -19.34 5.40
CA HIS A 157 -11.54 -20.18 6.12
C HIS A 157 -12.28 -21.18 5.24
N GLY A 158 -11.60 -21.73 4.21
CA GLY A 158 -12.15 -22.72 3.28
C GLY A 158 -13.09 -22.16 2.21
N LYS A 159 -13.25 -20.85 2.10
CA LYS A 159 -14.03 -20.16 1.06
C LYS A 159 -13.13 -19.32 0.17
N LYS A 160 -13.54 -19.07 -1.07
CA LYS A 160 -12.86 -18.07 -1.90
C LYS A 160 -12.93 -16.70 -1.20
N TRP A 161 -11.88 -15.91 -1.37
CA TRP A 161 -11.79 -14.60 -0.72
C TRP A 161 -12.99 -13.70 -1.04
N GLU A 162 -13.40 -13.67 -2.30
CA GLU A 162 -14.53 -12.87 -2.79
C GLU A 162 -15.91 -13.31 -2.28
N ASP A 163 -16.03 -14.51 -1.72
CA ASP A 163 -17.28 -15.07 -1.20
C ASP A 163 -17.48 -14.78 0.31
N GLY A 164 -16.51 -14.18 0.98
CA GLY A 164 -16.63 -13.76 2.38
C GLY A 164 -17.68 -12.66 2.58
N ASP A 165 -18.28 -12.54 3.77
CA ASP A 165 -19.11 -11.40 4.12
C ASP A 165 -18.24 -10.15 4.34
N THR A 166 -18.59 -9.02 3.73
CA THR A 166 -17.75 -7.81 3.76
C THR A 166 -17.52 -7.28 5.19
N LYS A 167 -18.54 -7.34 6.04
CA LYS A 167 -18.44 -6.85 7.42
C LYS A 167 -17.63 -7.77 8.31
N GLU A 168 -17.74 -9.08 8.10
CA GLU A 168 -16.89 -10.06 8.78
C GLU A 168 -15.44 -9.89 8.34
N MET A 169 -15.19 -9.77 7.04
CA MET A 169 -13.85 -9.55 6.47
C MET A 169 -13.18 -8.28 7.00
N ALA A 170 -13.93 -7.20 7.21
CA ALA A 170 -13.41 -5.94 7.74
C ALA A 170 -13.00 -6.02 9.21
N GLN A 171 -13.29 -7.13 9.90
CA GLN A 171 -12.95 -7.37 11.30
C GLN A 171 -12.00 -8.55 11.51
N ASP A 172 -11.68 -9.28 10.45
CA ASP A 172 -10.86 -10.48 10.48
C ASP A 172 -9.58 -10.31 9.68
N VAL A 173 -8.47 -10.26 10.41
CA VAL A 173 -7.14 -10.04 9.84
C VAL A 173 -6.66 -11.18 8.94
N ASP A 174 -7.21 -12.38 9.08
CA ASP A 174 -6.83 -13.54 8.26
C ASP A 174 -7.12 -13.32 6.77
N TYR A 175 -8.10 -12.48 6.42
CA TYR A 175 -8.36 -12.08 5.03
C TYR A 175 -7.26 -11.20 4.41
N PHE A 176 -6.34 -10.71 5.24
CA PHE A 176 -5.23 -9.84 4.85
C PHE A 176 -3.86 -10.41 5.21
N ALA A 177 -3.79 -11.63 5.76
CA ALA A 177 -2.56 -12.23 6.22
C ALA A 177 -1.70 -12.75 5.07
N PHE A 178 -0.38 -12.47 5.10
CA PHE A 178 0.60 -13.20 4.34
C PHE A 178 0.99 -14.45 5.11
N GLU A 179 0.39 -15.59 4.73
CA GLU A 179 0.77 -16.88 5.32
C GLU A 179 2.14 -17.32 4.78
N PRO A 180 3.11 -17.67 5.64
CA PRO A 180 4.43 -18.09 5.20
C PRO A 180 4.37 -19.30 4.26
N ASN A 181 5.12 -19.22 3.16
CA ASN A 181 5.20 -20.29 2.14
C ASN A 181 3.89 -20.59 1.39
N ALA A 182 2.89 -19.71 1.48
CA ALA A 182 1.70 -19.83 0.65
C ALA A 182 2.05 -19.67 -0.84
N LYS A 183 1.37 -20.45 -1.70
CA LYS A 183 1.69 -20.48 -3.14
C LYS A 183 1.22 -19.25 -3.92
N TRP A 184 0.30 -18.45 -3.35
CA TRP A 184 -0.27 -17.29 -4.05
C TRP A 184 0.63 -16.05 -4.04
N HIS A 185 1.82 -16.14 -3.42
CA HIS A 185 2.85 -15.10 -3.43
C HIS A 185 4.25 -15.73 -3.33
N SER A 186 5.27 -14.98 -3.71
CA SER A 186 6.68 -15.43 -3.70
C SER A 186 7.45 -14.99 -2.45
N PHE A 187 6.84 -14.30 -1.49
CA PHE A 187 7.54 -13.81 -0.29
C PHE A 187 8.00 -14.94 0.62
N LYS A 188 9.24 -14.86 1.06
CA LYS A 188 9.92 -15.89 1.89
C LYS A 188 10.65 -15.22 3.06
N GLY A 189 11.09 -16.05 4.02
CA GLY A 189 11.99 -15.61 5.09
C GLY A 189 11.31 -14.91 6.26
N TYR A 190 10.00 -15.08 6.47
CA TYR A 190 9.26 -14.51 7.58
C TYR A 190 8.38 -15.56 8.27
N GLY A 191 7.88 -15.23 9.47
CA GLY A 191 7.00 -16.09 10.27
C GLY A 191 5.53 -15.68 10.18
N LYS A 192 4.65 -16.55 10.66
CA LYS A 192 3.21 -16.32 10.70
C LYS A 192 2.88 -15.04 11.47
N GLY A 193 1.94 -14.25 10.94
CA GLY A 193 1.45 -13.01 11.54
C GLY A 193 2.46 -11.86 11.57
N GLN A 194 3.55 -11.93 10.79
CA GLN A 194 4.53 -10.84 10.69
C GLN A 194 4.11 -9.75 9.71
N TYR A 195 3.48 -10.13 8.61
CA TYR A 195 3.09 -9.22 7.55
C TYR A 195 1.65 -9.44 7.13
N PHE A 196 1.01 -8.33 6.78
CA PHE A 196 -0.36 -8.29 6.29
C PHE A 196 -0.46 -7.43 5.04
N ILE A 197 -1.47 -7.68 4.24
CA ILE A 197 -1.91 -6.75 3.21
C ILE A 197 -2.55 -5.57 3.91
N ASP A 198 -2.16 -4.37 3.54
CA ASP A 198 -2.80 -3.17 4.05
C ASP A 198 -4.21 -3.04 3.44
N PRO A 199 -5.29 -3.06 4.25
CA PRO A 199 -6.65 -3.06 3.73
C PRO A 199 -7.00 -1.79 2.96
N CYS A 200 -6.35 -0.65 3.29
CA CYS A 200 -6.55 0.65 2.65
C CYS A 200 -5.59 0.92 1.49
N LYS A 201 -4.80 -0.08 1.07
CA LYS A 201 -3.95 -0.01 -0.12
C LYS A 201 -4.41 -1.04 -1.14
N PHE A 202 -5.17 -0.57 -2.12
CA PHE A 202 -5.68 -1.44 -3.16
C PHE A 202 -4.60 -1.67 -4.21
N GLN A 203 -3.91 -2.80 -4.09
CA GLN A 203 -2.90 -3.25 -5.05
C GLN A 203 -3.50 -4.21 -6.04
N LEU A 204 -3.33 -3.90 -7.33
CA LEU A 204 -3.69 -4.78 -8.45
C LEU A 204 -2.42 -5.35 -9.08
N ILE A 205 -2.52 -6.61 -9.50
CA ILE A 205 -1.54 -7.31 -10.31
C ILE A 205 -2.06 -7.32 -11.74
N THR A 206 -1.19 -6.98 -12.69
CA THR A 206 -1.41 -7.18 -14.12
C THR A 206 -0.64 -8.43 -14.60
N PRO A 207 -1.09 -9.16 -15.64
CA PRO A 207 -0.40 -10.35 -16.12
C PRO A 207 1.00 -10.03 -16.67
N GLY A 208 1.87 -11.04 -16.68
CA GLY A 208 3.22 -10.96 -17.26
C GLY A 208 4.32 -11.54 -16.38
N ILE A 209 4.14 -11.53 -15.05
CA ILE A 209 5.04 -12.21 -14.12
C ILE A 209 4.17 -13.08 -13.21
N ASN A 210 4.46 -14.36 -13.17
CA ASN A 210 3.81 -15.30 -12.27
C ASN A 210 4.17 -14.97 -10.82
N VAL A 211 3.19 -14.66 -10.01
CA VAL A 211 3.40 -14.22 -8.62
C VAL A 211 3.90 -15.34 -7.69
N GLU A 212 3.71 -16.62 -8.07
CA GLU A 212 4.15 -17.77 -7.28
C GLU A 212 5.62 -18.10 -7.54
N THR A 213 6.05 -18.02 -8.81
CA THR A 213 7.39 -18.43 -9.26
C THR A 213 8.34 -17.25 -9.48
N GLY A 214 7.82 -16.05 -9.77
CA GLY A 214 8.60 -14.90 -10.19
C GLY A 214 9.04 -14.95 -11.67
N GLU A 215 8.60 -15.95 -12.42
CA GLU A 215 8.97 -16.15 -13.82
C GLU A 215 8.08 -15.32 -14.75
N TYR A 216 8.65 -14.91 -15.90
CA TYR A 216 7.87 -14.23 -16.94
C TYR A 216 6.91 -15.19 -17.63
N GLU A 217 5.68 -14.77 -17.82
CA GLU A 217 4.63 -15.43 -18.61
C GLU A 217 4.82 -15.17 -20.11
N ASP A 218 3.99 -15.79 -20.97
CA ASP A 218 4.08 -15.59 -22.43
C ASP A 218 3.43 -14.28 -22.87
N PHE A 219 2.42 -13.80 -22.14
CA PHE A 219 1.74 -12.53 -22.38
C PHE A 219 1.77 -11.68 -21.13
N GLY A 220 1.97 -10.36 -21.30
CA GLY A 220 1.94 -9.45 -20.17
C GLY A 220 1.30 -8.10 -20.51
N ILE A 221 0.73 -7.47 -19.47
CA ILE A 221 0.23 -6.10 -19.52
C ILE A 221 1.07 -5.28 -18.55
N HIS A 222 1.98 -4.47 -19.07
CA HIS A 222 2.77 -3.61 -18.21
C HIS A 222 1.87 -2.61 -17.47
N ALA A 223 2.06 -2.48 -16.16
CA ALA A 223 1.18 -1.65 -15.32
C ALA A 223 1.09 -0.18 -15.76
N ASN A 224 2.12 0.36 -16.43
CA ASN A 224 2.09 1.70 -17.01
C ASN A 224 1.04 1.86 -18.13
N ILE A 225 0.72 0.81 -18.88
CA ILE A 225 -0.35 0.86 -19.89
C ILE A 225 -1.69 1.11 -19.20
N LEU A 226 -2.01 0.32 -18.18
CA LEU A 226 -3.21 0.52 -17.36
C LEU A 226 -3.21 1.89 -16.66
N ALA A 227 -2.07 2.31 -16.10
CA ALA A 227 -1.96 3.59 -15.41
C ALA A 227 -2.24 4.78 -16.36
N ASN A 228 -1.76 4.73 -17.61
CA ASN A 228 -2.04 5.76 -18.59
C ASN A 228 -3.49 5.76 -19.05
N TYR A 229 -4.08 4.57 -19.30
CA TYR A 229 -5.49 4.44 -19.59
C TYR A 229 -6.36 5.07 -18.48
N LEU A 230 -6.06 4.74 -17.21
CA LEU A 230 -6.80 5.30 -16.07
C LEU A 230 -6.66 6.83 -15.97
N ARG A 231 -5.45 7.37 -16.22
CA ARG A 231 -5.24 8.83 -16.23
C ARG A 231 -6.05 9.52 -17.33
N GLU A 232 -6.15 8.93 -18.51
CA GLU A 232 -7.00 9.47 -19.60
C GLU A 232 -8.48 9.45 -19.23
N ASN A 233 -8.88 8.56 -18.31
CA ASN A 233 -10.24 8.46 -17.77
C ASN A 233 -10.40 9.15 -16.38
N GLY A 234 -9.51 10.07 -16.03
CA GLY A 234 -9.63 10.90 -14.82
C GLY A 234 -9.23 10.22 -13.52
N ILE A 235 -8.64 9.02 -13.55
CA ILE A 235 -8.21 8.27 -12.37
C ILE A 235 -6.68 8.25 -12.29
N ILE A 236 -6.12 8.78 -11.20
CA ILE A 236 -4.68 8.85 -10.98
C ILE A 236 -4.28 7.81 -9.93
N PRO A 237 -3.62 6.70 -10.32
CA PRO A 237 -3.07 5.76 -9.35
C PRO A 237 -1.89 6.39 -8.62
N GLU A 238 -1.65 5.92 -7.40
CA GLU A 238 -0.53 6.41 -6.58
C GLU A 238 0.81 5.97 -7.14
N LYS A 239 0.92 4.69 -7.51
CA LYS A 239 2.17 4.10 -7.96
C LYS A 239 1.92 2.96 -8.93
N CYS A 240 2.81 2.80 -9.90
CA CYS A 240 2.88 1.60 -10.73
C CYS A 240 4.32 1.09 -10.81
N ASP A 241 4.45 -0.20 -10.98
CA ASP A 241 5.70 -0.90 -11.19
C ASP A 241 5.57 -1.75 -12.48
N LEU A 242 6.40 -2.80 -12.67
CA LEU A 242 6.34 -3.64 -13.88
C LEU A 242 4.94 -4.21 -14.10
N ASN A 243 4.44 -4.99 -13.14
CA ASN A 243 3.15 -5.68 -13.22
C ASN A 243 2.28 -5.43 -11.98
N THR A 244 2.47 -4.31 -11.28
CA THR A 244 1.62 -3.92 -10.16
C THR A 244 1.22 -2.45 -10.23
N ILE A 245 0.01 -2.15 -9.79
CA ILE A 245 -0.50 -0.80 -9.66
C ILE A 245 -1.14 -0.64 -8.28
N LEU A 246 -0.90 0.51 -7.64
CA LEU A 246 -1.35 0.79 -6.28
C LEU A 246 -2.27 2.00 -6.25
N PHE A 247 -3.40 1.83 -5.57
CA PHE A 247 -4.30 2.93 -5.22
C PHE A 247 -4.31 3.11 -3.70
N LEU A 248 -4.22 4.36 -3.26
CA LEU A 248 -4.39 4.73 -1.86
C LEU A 248 -5.87 5.01 -1.58
N MET A 249 -6.43 4.28 -0.65
CA MET A 249 -7.82 4.42 -0.25
C MET A 249 -7.91 5.16 1.08
N THR A 250 -8.80 6.13 1.13
CA THR A 250 -9.04 6.97 2.31
C THR A 250 -10.54 7.05 2.60
N PRO A 251 -10.94 7.45 3.80
CA PRO A 251 -12.35 7.73 4.09
C PRO A 251 -13.03 8.78 3.19
N ALA A 252 -12.24 9.56 2.42
CA ALA A 252 -12.76 10.53 1.47
C ALA A 252 -13.17 9.90 0.12
N GLU A 253 -12.82 8.63 -0.13
CA GLU A 253 -13.22 7.93 -1.35
C GLU A 253 -14.65 7.42 -1.21
N SER A 254 -15.56 8.05 -1.97
CA SER A 254 -16.96 7.64 -1.96
C SER A 254 -17.17 6.31 -2.70
N LYS A 255 -18.28 5.62 -2.37
CA LYS A 255 -18.67 4.42 -3.12
C LYS A 255 -18.76 4.68 -4.63
N THR A 256 -19.29 5.84 -5.06
CA THR A 256 -19.39 6.21 -6.48
C THR A 256 -18.02 6.26 -7.16
N LYS A 257 -16.99 6.82 -6.52
CA LYS A 257 -15.62 6.83 -7.05
C LYS A 257 -15.04 5.42 -7.16
N MET A 258 -15.34 4.55 -6.19
CA MET A 258 -14.90 3.16 -6.23
C MET A 258 -15.61 2.37 -7.31
N ASP A 259 -16.93 2.58 -7.48
CA ASP A 259 -17.70 1.96 -8.56
C ASP A 259 -17.19 2.41 -9.94
N ASP A 260 -16.79 3.70 -10.10
CA ASP A 260 -16.17 4.21 -11.32
C ASP A 260 -14.80 3.57 -11.57
N LEU A 261 -13.94 3.49 -10.56
CA LEU A 261 -12.66 2.78 -10.70
C LEU A 261 -12.87 1.35 -11.18
N VAL A 262 -13.78 0.60 -10.56
CA VAL A 262 -14.07 -0.78 -10.95
C VAL A 262 -14.62 -0.86 -12.37
N ALA A 263 -15.50 0.06 -12.76
CA ALA A 263 -16.05 0.11 -14.12
C ALA A 263 -14.94 0.37 -15.16
N GLN A 264 -14.00 1.27 -14.87
CA GLN A 264 -12.87 1.54 -15.76
C GLN A 264 -11.91 0.34 -15.86
N LEU A 265 -11.69 -0.40 -14.78
CA LEU A 265 -10.89 -1.63 -14.81
C LEU A 265 -11.54 -2.72 -15.68
N ILE A 266 -12.84 -2.92 -15.54
CA ILE A 266 -13.61 -3.85 -16.38
C ILE A 266 -13.56 -3.41 -17.84
N ARG A 267 -13.79 -2.11 -18.10
CA ARG A 267 -13.74 -1.57 -19.46
C ARG A 267 -12.38 -1.74 -20.10
N PHE A 268 -11.30 -1.54 -19.36
CA PHE A 268 -9.94 -1.80 -19.84
C PHE A 268 -9.75 -3.24 -20.29
N GLU A 269 -10.22 -4.21 -19.51
CA GLU A 269 -10.14 -5.63 -19.90
C GLU A 269 -10.95 -5.96 -21.15
N GLU A 270 -12.14 -5.38 -21.31
CA GLU A 270 -12.94 -5.54 -22.53
C GLU A 270 -12.15 -5.03 -23.77
N LEU A 271 -11.46 -3.89 -23.63
CA LEU A 271 -10.62 -3.35 -24.70
C LEU A 271 -9.42 -4.25 -25.01
N ILE A 272 -8.80 -4.85 -24.00
CA ILE A 272 -7.72 -5.84 -24.15
C ILE A 272 -8.25 -7.11 -24.86
N GLU A 273 -9.39 -7.62 -24.44
CA GLU A 273 -9.98 -8.83 -25.06
C GLU A 273 -10.39 -8.60 -26.52
N ALA A 274 -10.94 -7.43 -26.82
CA ALA A 274 -11.32 -7.04 -28.17
C ALA A 274 -10.12 -6.69 -29.06
N ASP A 275 -8.90 -6.64 -28.50
CA ASP A 275 -7.69 -6.12 -29.16
C ASP A 275 -7.96 -4.76 -29.83
N ALA A 276 -8.53 -3.85 -29.05
CA ALA A 276 -8.98 -2.54 -29.55
C ALA A 276 -7.83 -1.72 -30.16
N PRO A 277 -8.10 -0.86 -31.16
CA PRO A 277 -7.11 0.05 -31.69
C PRO A 277 -6.49 0.92 -30.60
N MET A 278 -5.18 1.12 -30.64
CA MET A 278 -4.46 1.91 -29.63
C MET A 278 -5.02 3.34 -29.49
N GLN A 279 -5.51 3.93 -30.60
CA GLN A 279 -6.14 5.26 -30.60
C GLN A 279 -7.38 5.35 -29.69
N ASP A 280 -8.07 4.22 -29.46
CA ASP A 280 -9.30 4.18 -28.66
C ASP A 280 -8.98 3.89 -27.16
N VAL A 281 -7.82 3.31 -26.89
CA VAL A 281 -7.38 2.94 -25.54
C VAL A 281 -6.48 4.00 -24.91
N LEU A 282 -5.53 4.54 -25.68
CA LEU A 282 -4.51 5.50 -25.25
C LEU A 282 -4.41 6.68 -26.25
N PRO A 283 -5.50 7.44 -26.45
CA PRO A 283 -5.54 8.50 -27.47
C PRO A 283 -4.42 9.52 -27.32
N SER A 284 -4.13 10.01 -26.12
CA SER A 284 -3.08 11.02 -25.93
C SER A 284 -1.70 10.52 -26.39
N ILE A 285 -1.35 9.27 -26.07
CA ILE A 285 -0.08 8.67 -26.49
C ILE A 285 -0.07 8.41 -27.99
N TYR A 286 -1.19 7.92 -28.54
CA TYR A 286 -1.33 7.64 -29.95
C TYR A 286 -1.15 8.89 -30.79
N TYR A 287 -1.89 9.97 -30.50
CA TYR A 287 -1.84 11.20 -31.30
C TYR A 287 -0.52 11.97 -31.13
N ALA A 288 0.14 11.85 -29.98
CA ALA A 288 1.47 12.43 -29.79
C ALA A 288 2.57 11.70 -30.59
N ASN A 289 2.33 10.44 -31.04
CA ASN A 289 3.31 9.61 -31.70
C ASN A 289 2.69 8.83 -32.89
N ILE A 290 1.86 9.49 -33.66
CA ILE A 290 1.02 8.87 -34.71
C ILE A 290 1.85 8.07 -35.73
N ASP A 291 3.02 8.58 -36.15
CA ASP A 291 3.88 7.92 -37.13
C ASP A 291 4.38 6.56 -36.63
N LYS A 292 4.55 6.41 -35.31
CA LYS A 292 5.00 5.17 -34.67
C LYS A 292 3.86 4.19 -34.48
N TYR A 293 2.70 4.68 -34.03
CA TYR A 293 1.62 3.82 -33.56
C TYR A 293 0.45 3.64 -34.54
N LYS A 294 0.58 4.19 -35.77
CA LYS A 294 -0.45 4.02 -36.81
C LYS A 294 -0.70 2.55 -37.08
N GLY A 295 -1.94 2.11 -36.87
CA GLY A 295 -2.36 0.73 -37.06
C GLY A 295 -2.04 -0.20 -35.88
N TYR A 296 -1.50 0.31 -34.77
CA TYR A 296 -1.29 -0.51 -33.56
C TYR A 296 -2.61 -0.83 -32.88
N HIS A 297 -2.67 -2.07 -32.42
CA HIS A 297 -3.67 -2.54 -31.46
C HIS A 297 -3.07 -2.67 -30.06
N ILE A 298 -3.94 -2.66 -29.05
CA ILE A 298 -3.48 -2.58 -27.67
C ILE A 298 -2.69 -3.81 -27.22
N ARG A 299 -3.07 -5.02 -27.69
CA ARG A 299 -2.35 -6.25 -27.35
C ARG A 299 -0.96 -6.28 -27.95
N GLN A 300 -0.77 -5.70 -29.14
CA GLN A 300 0.56 -5.56 -29.75
C GLN A 300 1.47 -4.72 -28.85
N LEU A 301 0.99 -3.56 -28.37
CA LEU A 301 1.75 -2.71 -27.44
C LEU A 301 2.08 -3.46 -26.14
N CYS A 302 1.10 -4.18 -25.58
CA CYS A 302 1.28 -4.98 -24.37
C CYS A 302 2.39 -6.03 -24.57
N GLN A 303 2.34 -6.78 -25.68
CA GLN A 303 3.32 -7.84 -25.96
C GLN A 303 4.71 -7.27 -26.20
N GLU A 304 4.86 -6.22 -27.01
CA GLU A 304 6.15 -5.59 -27.28
C GLU A 304 6.83 -5.07 -26.01
N MET A 305 6.05 -4.42 -25.11
CA MET A 305 6.59 -3.98 -23.83
C MET A 305 6.96 -5.16 -22.93
N HIS A 306 6.11 -6.18 -22.87
CA HIS A 306 6.37 -7.38 -22.09
C HIS A 306 7.65 -8.09 -22.53
N ASP A 307 7.81 -8.35 -23.84
CA ASP A 307 8.99 -9.01 -24.41
C ASP A 307 10.26 -8.20 -24.16
N PHE A 308 10.17 -6.87 -24.28
CA PHE A 308 11.29 -5.98 -23.98
C PHE A 308 11.81 -6.14 -22.55
N TYR A 309 10.91 -6.25 -21.56
CA TYR A 309 11.29 -6.45 -20.16
C TYR A 309 11.70 -7.88 -19.84
N LYS A 310 11.02 -8.86 -20.46
CA LYS A 310 11.33 -10.30 -20.36
C LYS A 310 12.74 -10.60 -20.87
N ASP A 311 13.07 -10.14 -22.07
CA ASP A 311 14.39 -10.36 -22.70
C ASP A 311 15.54 -9.76 -21.88
N ARG A 312 15.28 -8.68 -21.17
CA ARG A 312 16.25 -7.98 -20.30
C ARG A 312 16.24 -8.43 -18.87
N GLN A 313 15.34 -9.34 -18.49
CA GLN A 313 15.15 -9.83 -17.12
C GLN A 313 15.04 -8.67 -16.12
N VAL A 314 14.19 -7.68 -16.43
CA VAL A 314 14.11 -6.43 -15.63
C VAL A 314 13.57 -6.69 -14.23
N SER A 315 12.75 -7.74 -14.02
CA SER A 315 12.27 -8.15 -12.69
C SER A 315 13.41 -8.45 -11.70
N THR A 316 14.56 -8.91 -12.18
CA THR A 316 15.76 -9.20 -11.37
C THR A 316 16.85 -8.13 -11.50
N LEU A 317 16.56 -7.01 -12.18
CA LEU A 317 17.54 -5.97 -12.43
C LEU A 317 18.14 -5.41 -11.13
N GLN A 318 17.31 -5.21 -10.13
CA GLN A 318 17.75 -4.68 -8.84
C GLN A 318 18.73 -5.63 -8.14
N GLU A 319 18.43 -6.92 -8.13
CA GLU A 319 19.34 -7.94 -7.59
C GLU A 319 20.67 -7.96 -8.33
N ARG A 320 20.64 -7.87 -9.67
CA ARG A 320 21.87 -7.86 -10.51
C ARG A 320 22.68 -6.57 -10.33
N LEU A 321 22.05 -5.43 -10.08
CA LEU A 321 22.75 -4.16 -9.85
C LEU A 321 23.35 -4.05 -8.45
N PHE A 322 22.79 -4.76 -7.47
CA PHE A 322 23.24 -4.78 -6.07
C PHE A 322 23.92 -6.08 -5.70
N LEU A 323 24.49 -6.82 -6.69
CA LEU A 323 25.40 -7.92 -6.42
C LEU A 323 26.64 -7.44 -5.65
N HIS A 324 27.26 -8.36 -4.91
CA HIS A 324 28.36 -8.17 -3.95
C HIS A 324 29.50 -7.22 -4.36
N ASP A 325 29.70 -7.00 -5.65
CA ASP A 325 30.77 -6.16 -6.19
C ASP A 325 30.57 -4.65 -5.99
N TYR A 326 29.39 -4.23 -5.54
CA TYR A 326 29.03 -2.80 -5.34
C TYR A 326 28.81 -2.40 -3.88
N LEU A 327 28.72 -3.36 -2.98
CA LEU A 327 28.68 -3.11 -1.54
C LEU A 327 30.04 -3.47 -0.97
N PRO A 328 30.80 -2.51 -0.40
CA PRO A 328 32.01 -2.84 0.34
C PRO A 328 31.63 -3.76 1.51
N GLU A 329 32.39 -4.83 1.69
CA GLU A 329 32.29 -5.72 2.85
C GLU A 329 32.46 -4.96 4.16
#